data_b2de95ce57da23dc16fa373e6a00cd8a
#
_entry.id   b2de95ce57da23dc16fa373e6a00cd8a
#
_cell.length_a   1.000
_cell.length_b   1.000
_cell.length_c   1.000
_cell.angle_alpha   90.00
_cell.angle_beta   90.00
_cell.angle_gamma   90.00
#
_symmetry.space_group_name_H-M   'P 1'
#
loop_
_entity.id
_entity.type
_entity.pdbx_description
1 polymer ?
#
loop_
_entity_poly.entity_id
_entity_poly.type
_entity_poly.pdbx_seq_one_letter_code
_entity_poly.pdbx_strand_id
1 'polypeptide(L)'
;MNAGPYSDEKFQKYIEEEFIPLKSQCFWDKRTELMKHFDIVWTPTLLIHDSEGKEHYRIVGYIPTGDLLAHLKFGKGKVFFNRHHYAEAISQFKAVIEQHPDAGVTPEAIFFLGVAEYFKTHDAKALRRVYDTLTSRYPQSEWARRSQPYSQIPLEEPTLSTAK
;
A
#
# COMPACT_ATOMS: atom_id res chain seq x y z
N MET A 1 12.94 17.25 7.08
CA MET A 1 11.51 16.86 7.22
C MET A 1 10.72 17.73 8.20
N ASN A 2 11.29 18.79 8.79
CA ASN A 2 10.55 19.67 9.70
C ASN A 2 9.82 20.82 8.99
N ALA A 3 10.03 21.04 7.71
CA ALA A 3 9.39 22.08 6.90
C ALA A 3 8.83 21.44 5.62
N GLY A 4 7.80 20.69 5.73
CA GLY A 4 7.20 19.96 4.62
C GLY A 4 5.79 19.52 5.01
N PRO A 5 5.43 18.24 4.81
CA PRO A 5 4.08 17.74 5.04
C PRO A 5 3.60 17.94 6.49
N TYR A 6 4.54 17.96 7.44
CA TYR A 6 4.22 18.13 8.87
C TYR A 6 3.79 19.57 9.25
N SER A 7 3.86 20.55 8.35
CA SER A 7 3.29 21.90 8.53
C SER A 7 1.92 22.08 7.90
N ASP A 8 1.42 21.09 7.16
CA ASP A 8 0.08 21.10 6.58
C ASP A 8 -0.95 20.64 7.63
N GLU A 9 -1.88 21.51 7.99
CA GLU A 9 -2.90 21.23 9.02
C GLU A 9 -3.80 20.02 8.65
N LYS A 10 -4.11 19.85 7.35
CA LYS A 10 -4.92 18.69 6.90
C LYS A 10 -4.17 17.38 7.06
N PHE A 11 -2.87 17.40 6.80
CA PHE A 11 -2.01 16.25 6.99
C PHE A 11 -1.85 15.91 8.48
N GLN A 12 -1.62 16.92 9.33
CA GLN A 12 -1.55 16.73 10.79
C GLN A 12 -2.83 16.11 11.33
N LYS A 13 -3.97 16.69 10.97
CA LYS A 13 -5.30 16.19 11.37
C LYS A 13 -5.49 14.73 10.95
N TYR A 14 -5.16 14.38 9.71
CA TYR A 14 -5.27 13.01 9.24
C TYR A 14 -4.41 12.03 10.05
N ILE A 15 -3.17 12.40 10.38
CA ILE A 15 -2.29 11.56 11.20
C ILE A 15 -2.86 11.39 12.61
N GLU A 16 -3.34 12.45 13.25
CA GLU A 16 -3.87 12.42 14.61
C GLU A 16 -5.18 11.63 14.72
N GLU A 17 -6.03 11.69 13.68
CA GLU A 17 -7.30 10.94 13.63
C GLU A 17 -7.09 9.44 13.33
N GLU A 18 -6.08 9.09 12.53
CA GLU A 18 -5.92 7.75 11.98
C GLU A 18 -4.79 6.92 12.61
N PHE A 19 -3.86 7.58 13.30
CA PHE A 19 -2.67 6.96 13.86
C PHE A 19 -2.35 7.50 15.25
N ILE A 20 -1.54 6.75 15.99
CA ILE A 20 -0.80 7.25 17.16
C ILE A 20 0.62 7.57 16.68
N PRO A 21 0.92 8.85 16.36
CA PRO A 21 2.21 9.19 15.75
C PRO A 21 3.33 9.15 16.77
N LEU A 22 4.41 8.44 16.45
CA LEU A 22 5.65 8.46 17.20
C LEU A 22 6.77 8.98 16.29
N LYS A 23 7.39 10.09 16.69
CA LYS A 23 8.57 10.63 16.02
C LYS A 23 9.80 10.44 16.89
N SER A 24 10.80 9.74 16.35
CA SER A 24 12.10 9.59 16.99
C SER A 24 13.18 10.28 16.15
N GLN A 25 14.02 11.06 16.81
CA GLN A 25 15.20 11.62 16.17
C GLN A 25 16.30 10.57 16.17
N CYS A 26 16.85 10.29 15.00
CA CYS A 26 17.98 9.41 14.83
C CYS A 26 19.25 10.23 14.55
N PHE A 27 20.34 9.85 15.18
CA PHE A 27 21.65 10.47 14.97
C PHE A 27 22.48 9.57 14.04
N TRP A 28 23.26 10.15 13.16
CA TRP A 28 24.08 9.41 12.19
C TRP A 28 25.26 8.68 12.83
N ASP A 29 25.72 9.15 13.99
CA ASP A 29 26.90 8.67 14.71
C ASP A 29 26.56 7.69 15.84
N LYS A 30 25.26 7.56 16.21
CA LYS A 30 24.83 6.70 17.32
C LYS A 30 23.47 6.06 17.07
N ARG A 31 23.46 4.74 17.05
CA ARG A 31 22.18 3.99 17.04
C ARG A 31 21.48 4.13 18.40
N THR A 32 20.25 4.63 18.38
CA THR A 32 19.39 4.69 19.57
C THR A 32 18.78 3.31 19.88
N GLU A 33 18.24 3.13 21.07
CA GLU A 33 17.54 1.88 21.43
C GLU A 33 16.33 1.62 20.53
N LEU A 34 15.58 2.68 20.14
CA LEU A 34 14.49 2.55 19.16
C LEU A 34 14.98 2.09 17.79
N MET A 35 16.13 2.61 17.32
CA MET A 35 16.71 2.14 16.06
C MET A 35 17.09 0.67 16.11
N LYS A 36 17.57 0.19 17.25
CA LYS A 36 17.90 -1.23 17.44
C LYS A 36 16.63 -2.07 17.51
N HIS A 37 15.65 -1.62 18.31
CA HIS A 37 14.39 -2.34 18.53
C HIS A 37 13.60 -2.54 17.21
N PHE A 38 13.55 -1.50 16.36
CA PHE A 38 12.83 -1.56 15.08
C PHE A 38 13.73 -1.88 13.89
N ASP A 39 14.96 -2.29 14.13
CA ASP A 39 15.96 -2.59 13.10
C ASP A 39 16.08 -1.47 12.04
N ILE A 40 16.19 -0.21 12.50
CA ILE A 40 16.38 0.95 11.63
C ILE A 40 17.85 1.02 11.22
N VAL A 41 18.11 0.84 9.93
CA VAL A 41 19.48 0.88 9.36
C VAL A 41 19.75 2.17 8.61
N TRP A 42 18.73 2.91 8.21
CA TRP A 42 18.82 4.16 7.48
C TRP A 42 17.70 5.13 7.85
N THR A 43 17.92 6.43 7.62
CA THR A 43 16.92 7.47 7.90
C THR A 43 16.72 8.41 6.71
N PRO A 44 15.51 8.92 6.49
CA PRO A 44 14.29 8.62 7.24
C PRO A 44 13.77 7.21 7.00
N THR A 45 13.11 6.63 8.00
CA THR A 45 12.33 5.38 7.86
C THR A 45 10.93 5.62 8.43
N LEU A 46 9.90 5.27 7.67
CA LEU A 46 8.52 5.24 8.09
C LEU A 46 8.11 3.81 8.39
N LEU A 47 7.51 3.59 9.56
CA LEU A 47 6.98 2.30 9.99
C LEU A 47 5.50 2.44 10.31
N ILE A 48 4.70 1.44 9.96
CA ILE A 48 3.31 1.33 10.39
C ILE A 48 3.12 0.01 11.11
N HIS A 49 2.77 0.11 12.38
CA HIS A 49 2.50 -1.00 13.28
C HIS A 49 1.01 -1.04 13.64
N ASP A 50 0.51 -2.20 14.02
CA ASP A 50 -0.78 -2.30 14.68
C ASP A 50 -0.68 -2.09 16.22
N SER A 51 -1.82 -2.17 16.90
CA SER A 51 -1.89 -2.03 18.36
C SER A 51 -1.16 -3.12 19.14
N GLU A 52 -0.80 -4.22 18.49
CA GLU A 52 -0.03 -5.32 19.08
C GLU A 52 1.48 -5.14 18.86
N GLY A 53 1.89 -4.06 18.16
CA GLY A 53 3.29 -3.76 17.84
C GLY A 53 3.82 -4.52 16.62
N LYS A 54 2.97 -5.22 15.88
CA LYS A 54 3.36 -5.91 14.65
C LYS A 54 3.54 -4.92 13.51
N GLU A 55 4.69 -4.98 12.84
CA GLU A 55 4.96 -4.19 11.66
C GLU A 55 4.18 -4.72 10.44
N HIS A 56 3.51 -3.82 9.74
CA HIS A 56 2.76 -4.14 8.52
C HIS A 56 3.26 -3.42 7.29
N TYR A 57 3.98 -2.31 7.47
CA TYR A 57 4.49 -1.52 6.37
C TYR A 57 5.76 -0.78 6.77
N ARG A 58 6.74 -0.76 5.86
CA ARG A 58 8.04 -0.10 6.05
C ARG A 58 8.48 0.58 4.77
N ILE A 59 8.95 1.83 4.89
CA ILE A 59 9.63 2.53 3.82
C ILE A 59 10.95 3.07 4.36
N VAL A 60 12.02 2.82 3.64
CA VAL A 60 13.36 3.33 3.94
C VAL A 60 13.73 4.38 2.90
N GLY A 61 14.17 5.55 3.35
CA GLY A 61 14.57 6.66 2.51
C GLY A 61 13.57 7.80 2.48
N TYR A 62 13.88 8.80 1.67
CA TYR A 62 13.05 9.99 1.53
C TYR A 62 11.75 9.68 0.78
N ILE A 63 10.64 10.16 1.33
CA ILE A 63 9.33 10.11 0.68
C ILE A 63 8.99 11.54 0.25
N PRO A 64 8.70 11.78 -1.04
CA PRO A 64 8.20 13.06 -1.49
C PRO A 64 6.95 13.48 -0.71
N THR A 65 6.82 14.79 -0.41
CA THR A 65 5.69 15.31 0.38
C THR A 65 4.33 14.90 -0.20
N GLY A 66 4.19 14.97 -1.53
CA GLY A 66 2.95 14.59 -2.22
C GLY A 66 2.59 13.11 -2.10
N ASP A 67 3.58 12.25 -1.87
CA ASP A 67 3.39 10.80 -1.79
C ASP A 67 3.13 10.32 -0.35
N LEU A 68 3.53 11.10 0.65
CA LEU A 68 3.51 10.63 2.05
C LEU A 68 2.11 10.22 2.51
N LEU A 69 1.07 10.99 2.14
CA LEU A 69 -0.31 10.67 2.49
C LEU A 69 -0.79 9.37 1.79
N ALA A 70 -0.38 9.17 0.54
CA ALA A 70 -0.66 7.93 -0.19
C ALA A 70 -0.02 6.71 0.50
N HIS A 71 1.23 6.85 0.94
CA HIS A 71 1.93 5.80 1.69
C HIS A 71 1.28 5.49 3.04
N LEU A 72 0.79 6.51 3.76
CA LEU A 72 0.07 6.31 5.03
C LEU A 72 -1.25 5.55 4.81
N LYS A 73 -2.04 5.94 3.81
CA LYS A 73 -3.29 5.23 3.43
C LYS A 73 -3.00 3.80 2.99
N PHE A 74 -1.99 3.62 2.15
CA PHE A 74 -1.56 2.29 1.71
C PHE A 74 -1.14 1.41 2.88
N GLY A 75 -0.30 1.92 3.77
CA GLY A 75 0.15 1.20 4.96
C GLY A 75 -1.00 0.82 5.89
N LYS A 76 -2.00 1.71 6.08
CA LYS A 76 -3.23 1.37 6.80
C LYS A 76 -4.00 0.24 6.10
N GLY A 77 -4.08 0.28 4.76
CA GLY A 77 -4.63 -0.82 3.96
C GLY A 77 -3.89 -2.14 4.18
N LYS A 78 -2.55 -2.09 4.30
CA LYS A 78 -1.72 -3.27 4.61
C LYS A 78 -1.99 -3.83 6.01
N VAL A 79 -2.24 -2.98 7.02
CA VAL A 79 -2.67 -3.43 8.35
C VAL A 79 -3.96 -4.24 8.24
N PHE A 80 -4.99 -3.69 7.60
CA PHE A 80 -6.27 -4.38 7.40
C PHE A 80 -6.12 -5.67 6.59
N PHE A 81 -5.37 -5.64 5.49
CA PHE A 81 -5.12 -6.79 4.64
C PHE A 81 -4.47 -7.95 5.42
N ASN A 82 -3.40 -7.67 6.16
CA ASN A 82 -2.67 -8.66 6.93
C ASN A 82 -3.46 -9.22 8.12
N ARG A 83 -4.49 -8.50 8.57
CA ARG A 83 -5.46 -8.94 9.58
C ARG A 83 -6.72 -9.58 8.98
N HIS A 84 -6.73 -9.85 7.68
CA HIS A 84 -7.85 -10.44 6.93
C HIS A 84 -9.14 -9.59 6.91
N HIS A 85 -9.04 -8.30 7.21
CA HIS A 85 -10.11 -7.34 7.09
C HIS A 85 -10.15 -6.79 5.66
N TYR A 86 -10.52 -7.64 4.70
CA TYR A 86 -10.38 -7.32 3.28
C TYR A 86 -11.29 -6.19 2.80
N ALA A 87 -12.45 -5.99 3.40
CA ALA A 87 -13.34 -4.89 3.01
C ALA A 87 -12.73 -3.51 3.32
N GLU A 88 -12.14 -3.37 4.50
CA GLU A 88 -11.45 -2.17 4.95
C GLU A 88 -10.15 -1.95 4.15
N ALA A 89 -9.41 -3.02 3.88
CA ALA A 89 -8.21 -2.95 3.03
C ALA A 89 -8.56 -2.45 1.62
N ILE A 90 -9.61 -2.98 1.00
CA ILE A 90 -10.12 -2.54 -0.30
C ILE A 90 -10.45 -1.05 -0.29
N SER A 91 -11.13 -0.56 0.76
CA SER A 91 -11.46 0.86 0.89
C SER A 91 -10.22 1.75 0.91
N GLN A 92 -9.18 1.36 1.68
CA GLN A 92 -7.93 2.12 1.76
C GLN A 92 -7.17 2.11 0.44
N PHE A 93 -7.05 0.95 -0.23
CA PHE A 93 -6.36 0.87 -1.51
C PHE A 93 -7.08 1.66 -2.61
N LYS A 94 -8.42 1.65 -2.65
CA LYS A 94 -9.20 2.50 -3.55
C LYS A 94 -8.95 3.98 -3.30
N ALA A 95 -8.93 4.40 -2.03
CA ALA A 95 -8.63 5.79 -1.68
C ALA A 95 -7.25 6.24 -2.17
N VAL A 96 -6.21 5.37 -2.13
CA VAL A 96 -4.91 5.66 -2.72
C VAL A 96 -5.02 5.87 -4.23
N ILE A 97 -5.67 4.95 -4.94
CA ILE A 97 -5.76 4.95 -6.40
C ILE A 97 -6.54 6.17 -6.94
N GLU A 98 -7.59 6.57 -6.24
CA GLU A 98 -8.48 7.66 -6.63
C GLU A 98 -7.91 9.04 -6.28
N GLN A 99 -7.32 9.18 -5.10
CA GLN A 99 -6.87 10.47 -4.57
C GLN A 99 -5.40 10.77 -4.88
N HIS A 100 -4.60 9.75 -5.16
CA HIS A 100 -3.16 9.86 -5.38
C HIS A 100 -2.70 9.04 -6.60
N PRO A 101 -3.30 9.25 -7.81
CA PRO A 101 -3.01 8.39 -8.97
C PRO A 101 -1.55 8.44 -9.41
N ASP A 102 -0.85 9.55 -9.16
CA ASP A 102 0.55 9.74 -9.56
C ASP A 102 1.57 9.38 -8.47
N ALA A 103 1.12 8.94 -7.29
CA ALA A 103 2.03 8.55 -6.22
C ALA A 103 2.76 7.24 -6.54
N GLY A 104 4.04 7.17 -6.15
CA GLY A 104 4.88 6.00 -6.42
C GLY A 104 4.33 4.67 -5.89
N VAL A 105 3.49 4.72 -4.84
CA VAL A 105 2.86 3.53 -4.23
C VAL A 105 1.56 3.10 -4.94
N THR A 106 1.02 3.89 -5.85
CA THR A 106 -0.28 3.60 -6.48
C THR A 106 -0.30 2.31 -7.29
N PRO A 107 0.73 1.95 -8.08
CA PRO A 107 0.77 0.64 -8.73
C PRO A 107 0.73 -0.53 -7.74
N GLU A 108 1.39 -0.40 -6.59
CA GLU A 108 1.31 -1.40 -5.51
C GLU A 108 -0.10 -1.49 -4.92
N ALA A 109 -0.75 -0.34 -4.72
CA ALA A 109 -2.13 -0.31 -4.21
C ALA A 109 -3.11 -1.00 -5.16
N ILE A 110 -2.95 -0.85 -6.49
CA ILE A 110 -3.75 -1.55 -7.50
C ILE A 110 -3.55 -3.07 -7.37
N PHE A 111 -2.30 -3.51 -7.21
CA PHE A 111 -2.00 -4.93 -7.05
C PHE A 111 -2.68 -5.50 -5.82
N PHE A 112 -2.50 -4.87 -4.65
CA PHE A 112 -3.10 -5.34 -3.41
C PHE A 112 -4.61 -5.17 -3.35
N LEU A 113 -5.20 -4.20 -4.06
CA LEU A 113 -6.65 -4.10 -4.24
C LEU A 113 -7.22 -5.37 -4.85
N GLY A 114 -6.67 -5.82 -5.99
CA GLY A 114 -7.17 -7.02 -6.66
C GLY A 114 -6.94 -8.29 -5.84
N VAL A 115 -5.81 -8.39 -5.14
CA VAL A 115 -5.55 -9.52 -4.22
C VAL A 115 -6.56 -9.53 -3.06
N ALA A 116 -6.87 -8.37 -2.48
CA ALA A 116 -7.88 -8.26 -1.42
C ALA A 116 -9.30 -8.59 -1.92
N GLU A 117 -9.65 -8.12 -3.14
CA GLU A 117 -10.92 -8.49 -3.78
C GLU A 117 -11.02 -10.00 -4.02
N TYR A 118 -9.94 -10.62 -4.49
CA TYR A 118 -9.88 -12.07 -4.67
C TYR A 118 -10.07 -12.82 -3.35
N PHE A 119 -9.38 -12.46 -2.30
CA PHE A 119 -9.57 -13.10 -0.99
C PHE A 119 -10.98 -12.92 -0.42
N LYS A 120 -11.61 -11.77 -0.70
CA LYS A 120 -12.97 -11.49 -0.24
C LYS A 120 -14.03 -12.27 -1.01
N THR A 121 -13.87 -12.45 -2.33
CA THR A 121 -14.91 -12.93 -3.23
C THR A 121 -14.63 -14.31 -3.84
N HIS A 122 -13.37 -14.75 -3.79
CA HIS A 122 -12.83 -15.91 -4.51
C HIS A 122 -12.99 -15.83 -6.04
N ASP A 123 -13.24 -14.62 -6.59
CA ASP A 123 -13.32 -14.38 -8.02
C ASP A 123 -11.93 -14.01 -8.58
N ALA A 124 -11.33 -14.93 -9.33
CA ALA A 124 -10.02 -14.74 -9.96
C ALA A 124 -10.02 -13.60 -11.00
N LYS A 125 -11.17 -13.18 -11.53
CA LYS A 125 -11.29 -12.04 -12.45
C LYS A 125 -10.76 -10.73 -11.81
N ALA A 126 -10.79 -10.63 -10.45
CA ALA A 126 -10.18 -9.51 -9.74
C ALA A 126 -8.68 -9.40 -10.05
N LEU A 127 -7.96 -10.51 -10.08
CA LEU A 127 -6.53 -10.56 -10.40
C LEU A 127 -6.27 -10.21 -11.87
N ARG A 128 -7.13 -10.67 -12.78
CA ARG A 128 -7.02 -10.30 -14.20
C ARG A 128 -7.18 -8.79 -14.39
N ARG A 129 -8.15 -8.15 -13.72
CA ARG A 129 -8.31 -6.69 -13.74
C ARG A 129 -7.08 -5.94 -13.25
N VAL A 130 -6.33 -6.50 -12.27
CA VAL A 130 -5.03 -5.94 -11.84
C VAL A 130 -4.06 -5.87 -13.00
N TYR A 131 -3.87 -6.99 -13.71
CA TYR A 131 -2.97 -7.05 -14.87
C TYR A 131 -3.34 -6.02 -15.92
N ASP A 132 -4.62 -6.00 -16.33
CA ASP A 132 -5.10 -5.09 -17.38
C ASP A 132 -4.93 -3.62 -16.96
N THR A 133 -5.21 -3.28 -15.69
CA THR A 133 -5.06 -1.92 -15.18
C THR A 133 -3.59 -1.51 -15.10
N LEU A 134 -2.73 -2.37 -14.56
CA LEU A 134 -1.31 -2.04 -14.38
C LEU A 134 -0.58 -1.92 -15.72
N THR A 135 -0.87 -2.80 -16.68
CA THR A 135 -0.23 -2.75 -18.00
C THR A 135 -0.70 -1.56 -18.84
N SER A 136 -1.95 -1.11 -18.66
CA SER A 136 -2.48 0.06 -19.38
C SER A 136 -2.06 1.39 -18.76
N ARG A 137 -2.11 1.52 -17.42
CA ARG A 137 -1.89 2.79 -16.72
C ARG A 137 -0.46 2.99 -16.22
N TYR A 138 0.22 1.91 -15.84
CA TYR A 138 1.55 1.92 -15.22
C TYR A 138 2.49 0.87 -15.83
N PRO A 139 2.67 0.84 -17.17
CA PRO A 139 3.37 -0.26 -17.87
C PRO A 139 4.84 -0.40 -17.46
N GLN A 140 5.46 0.67 -16.98
CA GLN A 140 6.87 0.66 -16.54
C GLN A 140 7.03 0.27 -15.06
N SER A 141 5.94 0.10 -14.31
CA SER A 141 6.02 -0.26 -12.90
C SER A 141 6.49 -1.69 -12.70
N GLU A 142 7.16 -1.94 -11.59
CA GLU A 142 7.50 -3.29 -11.14
C GLU A 142 6.23 -4.15 -10.98
N TRP A 143 5.13 -3.54 -10.54
CA TRP A 143 3.87 -4.22 -10.27
C TRP A 143 3.16 -4.67 -11.55
N ALA A 144 3.34 -3.97 -12.67
CA ALA A 144 2.89 -4.46 -13.99
C ALA A 144 3.61 -5.78 -14.36
N ARG A 145 4.93 -5.86 -14.12
CA ARG A 145 5.68 -7.10 -14.35
C ARG A 145 5.28 -8.22 -13.40
N ARG A 146 5.06 -7.91 -12.12
CA ARG A 146 4.62 -8.90 -11.11
C ARG A 146 3.22 -9.44 -11.38
N SER A 147 2.36 -8.66 -12.05
CA SER A 147 1.00 -9.12 -12.41
C SER A 147 0.94 -10.00 -13.67
N GLN A 148 2.06 -10.17 -14.38
CA GLN A 148 2.12 -10.95 -15.63
C GLN A 148 1.43 -12.34 -15.57
N PRO A 149 1.56 -13.13 -14.50
CA PRO A 149 0.86 -14.42 -14.42
C PRO A 149 -0.66 -14.31 -14.51
N TYR A 150 -1.24 -13.18 -14.12
CA TYR A 150 -2.68 -12.96 -14.13
C TYR A 150 -3.26 -12.76 -15.54
N SER A 151 -2.39 -12.50 -16.54
CA SER A 151 -2.80 -12.37 -17.96
C SER A 151 -3.51 -13.62 -18.51
N GLN A 152 -3.26 -14.78 -17.92
CA GLN A 152 -3.84 -16.06 -18.35
C GLN A 152 -5.24 -16.32 -17.77
N ILE A 153 -5.70 -15.49 -16.83
CA ILE A 153 -7.03 -15.67 -16.20
C ILE A 153 -8.11 -15.19 -17.20
N PRO A 154 -9.06 -16.02 -17.60
CA PRO A 154 -10.12 -15.61 -18.50
C PRO A 154 -11.10 -14.63 -17.84
N LEU A 155 -11.54 -13.60 -18.54
CA LEU A 155 -12.58 -12.67 -18.09
C LEU A 155 -13.99 -13.20 -18.31
N GLU A 156 -14.17 -14.07 -19.32
CA GLU A 156 -15.43 -14.74 -19.62
C GLU A 156 -15.44 -16.15 -19.02
N GLU A 157 -16.61 -16.59 -18.55
CA GLU A 157 -16.76 -17.99 -18.20
C GLU A 157 -16.68 -18.83 -19.48
N PRO A 158 -16.01 -20.00 -19.45
CA PRO A 158 -16.04 -20.90 -20.59
C PRO A 158 -17.51 -21.21 -20.87
N THR A 159 -18.02 -20.79 -22.03
CA THR A 159 -19.32 -21.22 -22.51
C THR A 159 -19.26 -22.74 -22.61
N LEU A 160 -19.94 -23.43 -21.70
CA LEU A 160 -20.17 -24.86 -21.84
C LEU A 160 -20.91 -25.05 -23.16
N SER A 161 -20.16 -25.37 -24.22
CA SER A 161 -20.73 -25.84 -25.48
C SER A 161 -21.45 -27.15 -25.13
N THR A 162 -22.78 -27.08 -25.01
CA THR A 162 -23.65 -28.24 -25.04
C THR A 162 -23.48 -28.88 -26.40
N ALA A 163 -22.50 -29.76 -26.52
CA ALA A 163 -22.44 -30.69 -27.63
C ALA A 163 -23.68 -31.62 -27.50
N LYS A 164 -24.59 -31.46 -28.45
CA LYS A 164 -25.65 -32.43 -28.73
C LYS A 164 -25.07 -33.68 -29.37
#